data_ac51cecdde8a56e9fe5740f3a438d1f7
#
_entry.id   ac51cecdde8a56e9fe5740f3a438d1f7
#
_cell.length_a   1.000
_cell.length_b   1.000
_cell.length_c   1.000
_cell.angle_alpha   90.00
_cell.angle_beta   90.00
_cell.angle_gamma   90.00
#
_symmetry.space_group_name_H-M   'P 1'
#
loop_
_entity.id
_entity.type
_entity.pdbx_description
1 polymer ?
#
loop_
_entity_poly.entity_id
_entity_poly.type
_entity_poly.pdbx_seq_one_letter_code
_entity_poly.pdbx_strand_id
1 'polypeptide(L)'
;MCIEIENYKQHDLFNYFDYNQIDNDAEDLLNTLLNISEYNLKLNKRRVPVMEIAKVLGFNIYTTKFNDYNVKATIGISNQLINKYKSNKVIILSSEYTDEEILFSLCYELAHYIYDSNPSNEYSHTYRINDIELRAIRFADALLMPITSFKEAYTELSSNINNQELLIHALSNTFNAPQVVVQRRIKQVINTYENH
;
A
#
# COMPACT_ATOMS: atom_id res chain seq x y z
N MET A 1 23.49 0.28 3.66
CA MET A 1 23.05 1.61 4.14
C MET A 1 21.57 1.47 4.37
N CYS A 2 21.14 1.33 5.62
CA CYS A 2 19.70 1.33 5.91
C CYS A 2 19.20 2.73 5.60
N ILE A 3 18.23 2.84 4.68
CA ILE A 3 17.49 4.08 4.54
C ILE A 3 16.86 4.29 5.91
N GLU A 4 17.20 5.39 6.56
CA GLU A 4 16.55 5.81 7.78
C GLU A 4 15.10 6.14 7.43
N ILE A 5 14.24 5.11 7.49
CA ILE A 5 12.78 5.26 7.43
C ILE A 5 12.30 6.10 8.63
N GLU A 6 13.21 6.45 9.52
CA GLU A 6 12.97 7.28 10.70
C GLU A 6 12.36 8.66 10.38
N ASN A 7 12.59 9.21 9.20
CA ASN A 7 12.01 10.51 8.81
C ASN A 7 10.51 10.44 8.46
N TYR A 8 9.94 9.25 8.23
CA TYR A 8 8.49 9.09 8.01
C TYR A 8 7.71 9.00 9.32
N LYS A 9 8.38 9.08 10.49
CA LYS A 9 7.83 8.69 11.79
C LYS A 9 7.35 9.83 12.67
N GLN A 10 7.42 11.08 12.26
CA GLN A 10 7.02 12.21 13.09
C GLN A 10 5.93 13.06 12.44
N HIS A 11 4.77 12.48 12.16
CA HIS A 11 3.57 13.28 12.08
C HIS A 11 2.82 13.18 13.41
N ASP A 12 2.69 14.34 14.07
CA ASP A 12 1.93 14.50 15.30
C ASP A 12 0.54 13.91 15.14
N LEU A 13 0.29 12.88 15.89
CA LEU A 13 -0.90 12.03 15.87
C LEU A 13 -2.14 12.72 16.48
N PHE A 14 -2.19 14.05 16.52
CA PHE A 14 -3.19 14.76 17.33
C PHE A 14 -4.38 15.32 16.57
N ASN A 15 -4.44 15.31 15.25
CA ASN A 15 -5.63 15.81 14.57
C ASN A 15 -5.95 14.98 13.33
N TYR A 16 -7.21 14.54 13.21
CA TYR A 16 -7.88 14.07 12.00
C TYR A 16 -6.92 13.56 10.93
N PHE A 17 -7.01 12.27 10.57
CA PHE A 17 -6.22 11.73 9.47
C PHE A 17 -6.31 12.67 8.28
N ASP A 18 -5.23 13.38 7.99
CA ASP A 18 -5.13 14.11 6.74
C ASP A 18 -4.90 13.07 5.62
N TYR A 19 -5.98 12.72 4.95
CA TYR A 19 -5.93 11.77 3.85
C TYR A 19 -5.01 12.25 2.72
N ASN A 20 -4.83 13.58 2.55
CA ASN A 20 -3.90 14.12 1.57
C ASN A 20 -2.46 13.84 1.99
N GLN A 21 -2.17 13.91 3.28
CA GLN A 21 -0.84 13.55 3.80
C GLN A 21 -0.53 12.07 3.56
N ILE A 22 -1.49 11.17 3.78
CA ILE A 22 -1.30 9.74 3.51
C ILE A 22 -1.02 9.47 2.02
N ASP A 23 -1.73 10.17 1.13
CA ASP A 23 -1.48 10.07 -0.31
C ASP A 23 -0.07 10.58 -0.67
N ASN A 24 0.38 11.69 -0.07
CA ASN A 24 1.72 12.22 -0.25
C ASN A 24 2.78 11.28 0.31
N ASP A 25 2.58 10.72 1.51
CA ASP A 25 3.50 9.75 2.13
C ASP A 25 3.74 8.54 1.20
N ALA A 26 2.68 8.02 0.59
CA ALA A 26 2.78 6.91 -0.35
C ALA A 26 3.53 7.28 -1.65
N GLU A 27 3.27 8.47 -2.20
CA GLU A 27 3.98 8.97 -3.39
C GLU A 27 5.44 9.28 -3.08
N ASP A 28 5.74 9.87 -1.93
CA ASP A 28 7.10 10.18 -1.49
C ASP A 28 7.93 8.91 -1.25
N LEU A 29 7.33 7.91 -0.60
CA LEU A 29 7.97 6.60 -0.45
C LEU A 29 8.30 6.00 -1.81
N LEU A 30 7.33 5.96 -2.72
CA LEU A 30 7.52 5.42 -4.06
C LEU A 30 8.61 6.16 -4.82
N ASN A 31 8.55 7.50 -4.85
CA ASN A 31 9.53 8.34 -5.53
C ASN A 31 10.93 8.18 -4.95
N THR A 32 11.03 8.11 -3.61
CA THR A 32 12.32 7.88 -2.94
C THR A 32 12.92 6.55 -3.37
N LEU A 33 12.15 5.47 -3.37
CA LEU A 33 12.63 4.14 -3.72
C LEU A 33 12.96 4.00 -5.21
N LEU A 34 12.16 4.62 -6.10
CA LEU A 34 12.42 4.63 -7.55
C LEU A 34 13.68 5.41 -7.92
N ASN A 35 14.03 6.45 -7.17
CA ASN A 35 15.21 7.29 -7.42
C ASN A 35 16.51 6.68 -6.91
N ILE A 36 16.46 5.62 -6.10
CA ILE A 36 17.67 4.92 -5.63
C ILE A 36 18.12 3.93 -6.71
N SER A 37 19.18 4.30 -7.44
CA SER A 37 19.65 3.54 -8.60
C SER A 37 20.05 2.10 -8.28
N GLU A 38 20.55 1.84 -7.07
CA GLU A 38 20.98 0.50 -6.64
C GLU A 38 19.82 -0.51 -6.55
N TYR A 39 18.59 -0.02 -6.34
CA TYR A 39 17.41 -0.90 -6.27
C TYR A 39 16.84 -1.27 -7.63
N ASN A 40 17.21 -0.52 -8.68
CA ASN A 40 16.74 -0.73 -10.06
C ASN A 40 15.21 -0.92 -10.17
N LEU A 41 14.44 -0.26 -9.29
CA LEU A 41 12.99 -0.30 -9.31
C LEU A 41 12.47 0.51 -10.50
N LYS A 42 11.46 -0.02 -11.17
CA LYS A 42 10.80 0.67 -12.30
C LYS A 42 9.31 0.39 -12.27
N LEU A 43 8.53 1.43 -12.57
CA LEU A 43 7.12 1.21 -12.86
C LEU A 43 6.98 0.40 -14.16
N ASN A 44 6.17 -0.62 -14.13
CA ASN A 44 5.73 -1.30 -15.34
C ASN A 44 4.47 -0.62 -15.86
N LYS A 45 4.63 0.34 -16.73
CA LYS A 45 3.62 1.32 -17.15
C LYS A 45 3.18 2.14 -15.91
N ARG A 46 1.96 1.89 -15.38
CA ARG A 46 1.45 2.52 -14.15
C ARG A 46 1.41 1.55 -12.94
N ARG A 47 1.94 0.33 -13.10
CA ARG A 47 1.94 -0.69 -12.04
C ARG A 47 3.13 -0.50 -11.12
N VAL A 48 2.84 -0.36 -9.84
CA VAL A 48 3.86 -0.23 -8.79
C VAL A 48 4.48 -1.61 -8.51
N PRO A 49 5.82 -1.73 -8.44
CA PRO A 49 6.50 -3.00 -8.16
C PRO A 49 6.49 -3.31 -6.66
N VAL A 50 5.31 -3.58 -6.08
CA VAL A 50 5.10 -3.71 -4.63
C VAL A 50 5.92 -4.85 -4.04
N MET A 51 6.07 -5.97 -4.75
CA MET A 51 6.87 -7.11 -4.29
C MET A 51 8.35 -6.75 -4.16
N GLU A 52 8.87 -5.99 -5.10
CA GLU A 52 10.24 -5.50 -5.10
C GLU A 52 10.45 -4.45 -4.01
N ILE A 53 9.48 -3.56 -3.80
CA ILE A 53 9.48 -2.60 -2.69
C ILE A 53 9.58 -3.32 -1.35
N ALA A 54 8.79 -4.36 -1.12
CA ALA A 54 8.85 -5.14 0.11
C ALA A 54 10.24 -5.78 0.32
N LYS A 55 10.87 -6.29 -0.75
CA LYS A 55 12.24 -6.84 -0.69
C LYS A 55 13.28 -5.76 -0.35
N VAL A 56 13.17 -4.56 -0.96
CA VAL A 56 14.04 -3.42 -0.66
C VAL A 56 13.91 -2.98 0.80
N LEU A 57 12.71 -3.06 1.37
CA LEU A 57 12.45 -2.80 2.79
C LEU A 57 12.97 -3.92 3.72
N GLY A 58 13.62 -4.95 3.16
CA GLY A 58 14.30 -6.03 3.86
C GLY A 58 13.43 -7.24 4.19
N PHE A 59 12.25 -7.35 3.58
CA PHE A 59 11.37 -8.50 3.80
C PHE A 59 11.72 -9.70 2.92
N ASN A 60 11.80 -10.89 3.54
CA ASN A 60 11.70 -12.15 2.83
C ASN A 60 10.22 -12.48 2.62
N ILE A 61 9.85 -12.78 1.37
CA ILE A 61 8.46 -13.06 1.00
C ILE A 61 8.31 -14.54 0.75
N TYR A 62 7.29 -15.13 1.35
CA TYR A 62 6.91 -16.52 1.20
C TYR A 62 5.44 -16.62 0.79
N THR A 63 5.09 -17.73 0.16
CA THR A 63 3.72 -18.03 -0.23
C THR A 63 3.26 -19.33 0.43
N THR A 64 2.05 -19.37 0.96
CA THR A 64 1.46 -20.55 1.58
C THR A 64 -0.05 -20.55 1.44
N LYS A 65 -0.65 -21.72 1.65
CA LYS A 65 -2.07 -21.83 1.92
C LYS A 65 -2.30 -21.61 3.41
N PHE A 66 -3.13 -20.62 3.77
CA PHE A 66 -3.53 -20.39 5.15
C PHE A 66 -4.67 -21.33 5.55
N ASN A 67 -4.72 -21.72 6.84
CA ASN A 67 -5.87 -22.44 7.38
C ASN A 67 -7.11 -21.56 7.49
N ASP A 68 -6.93 -20.28 7.78
CA ASP A 68 -7.98 -19.26 7.71
C ASP A 68 -8.00 -18.65 6.31
N TYR A 69 -9.05 -18.93 5.57
CA TYR A 69 -9.24 -18.45 4.20
C TYR A 69 -9.51 -16.95 4.12
N ASN A 70 -9.72 -16.23 5.24
CA ASN A 70 -9.82 -14.77 5.24
C ASN A 70 -8.45 -14.09 5.23
N VAL A 71 -7.38 -14.81 5.57
CA VAL A 71 -6.03 -14.24 5.61
C VAL A 71 -5.42 -14.27 4.21
N LYS A 72 -5.18 -13.08 3.65
CA LYS A 72 -4.54 -12.91 2.33
C LYS A 72 -3.05 -12.67 2.43
N ALA A 73 -2.62 -11.94 3.46
CA ALA A 73 -1.23 -11.66 3.75
C ALA A 73 -1.03 -11.53 5.27
N THR A 74 0.20 -11.66 5.72
CA THR A 74 0.60 -11.35 7.09
C THR A 74 2.05 -10.91 7.12
N ILE A 75 2.37 -9.98 8.02
CA ILE A 75 3.72 -9.48 8.27
C ILE A 75 4.22 -9.91 9.64
N GLY A 76 5.50 -10.25 9.72
CA GLY A 76 6.15 -10.59 10.99
C GLY A 76 7.53 -9.95 11.08
N ILE A 77 7.81 -9.31 12.22
CA ILE A 77 9.10 -8.70 12.53
C ILE A 77 9.54 -9.18 13.89
N SER A 78 10.46 -10.15 13.91
CA SER A 78 10.97 -10.72 15.15
C SER A 78 12.25 -11.52 14.90
N ASN A 79 13.19 -11.47 15.85
CA ASN A 79 14.38 -12.30 15.84
C ASN A 79 14.05 -13.83 15.92
N GLN A 80 12.89 -14.19 16.44
CA GLN A 80 12.46 -15.59 16.48
C GLN A 80 12.20 -16.18 15.08
N LEU A 81 11.94 -15.32 14.08
CA LEU A 81 11.71 -15.75 12.70
C LEU A 81 13.02 -16.20 12.00
N ILE A 82 14.20 -15.77 12.48
CA ILE A 82 15.48 -16.06 11.85
C ILE A 82 15.73 -17.58 11.75
N ASN A 83 15.36 -18.33 12.76
CA ASN A 83 15.57 -19.78 12.76
C ASN A 83 14.82 -20.47 11.62
N LYS A 84 13.57 -20.06 11.38
CA LYS A 84 12.68 -20.66 10.37
C LYS A 84 12.85 -20.05 8.98
N TYR A 85 12.93 -18.71 8.92
CA TYR A 85 12.82 -17.97 7.65
C TYR A 85 14.14 -17.32 7.22
N LYS A 86 15.23 -17.47 8.00
CA LYS A 86 16.54 -16.84 7.73
C LYS A 86 16.47 -15.31 7.62
N SER A 87 15.43 -14.71 8.18
CA SER A 87 15.18 -13.26 8.24
C SER A 87 14.38 -12.92 9.48
N ASN A 88 14.63 -11.74 10.05
CA ASN A 88 13.81 -11.18 11.12
C ASN A 88 12.61 -10.37 10.59
N LYS A 89 12.51 -10.17 9.26
CA LYS A 89 11.40 -9.52 8.57
C LYS A 89 10.83 -10.47 7.52
N VAL A 90 9.58 -10.85 7.69
CA VAL A 90 8.92 -11.84 6.84
C VAL A 90 7.53 -11.38 6.45
N ILE A 91 7.17 -11.55 5.19
CA ILE A 91 5.81 -11.45 4.69
C ILE A 91 5.41 -12.82 4.16
N ILE A 92 4.23 -13.28 4.54
CA ILE A 92 3.65 -14.52 4.03
C ILE A 92 2.35 -14.16 3.29
N LEU A 93 2.29 -14.56 2.02
CA LEU A 93 1.16 -14.31 1.12
C LEU A 93 0.34 -15.59 0.94
N SER A 94 -0.95 -15.45 0.74
CA SER A 94 -1.82 -16.57 0.39
C SER A 94 -1.59 -17.04 -1.03
N SER A 95 -1.64 -18.35 -1.26
CA SER A 95 -1.60 -18.95 -2.59
C SER A 95 -2.98 -19.11 -3.24
N GLU A 96 -4.05 -18.66 -2.58
CA GLU A 96 -5.44 -18.95 -2.97
C GLU A 96 -6.20 -17.72 -3.49
N TYR A 97 -5.53 -16.56 -3.60
CA TYR A 97 -6.13 -15.33 -4.05
C TYR A 97 -5.51 -14.84 -5.36
N THR A 98 -6.22 -13.92 -6.03
CA THR A 98 -5.73 -13.31 -7.27
C THR A 98 -4.54 -12.40 -7.02
N ASP A 99 -3.74 -12.14 -8.05
CA ASP A 99 -2.57 -11.25 -7.94
C ASP A 99 -2.96 -9.85 -7.45
N GLU A 100 -4.10 -9.32 -7.92
CA GLU A 100 -4.60 -8.00 -7.52
C GLU A 100 -4.93 -7.95 -6.02
N GLU A 101 -5.57 -9.00 -5.49
CA GLU A 101 -5.92 -9.09 -4.08
C GLU A 101 -4.67 -9.23 -3.21
N ILE A 102 -3.69 -10.00 -3.65
CA ILE A 102 -2.41 -10.18 -2.97
C ILE A 102 -1.60 -8.89 -2.95
N LEU A 103 -1.53 -8.16 -4.08
CA LEU A 103 -0.81 -6.90 -4.15
C LEU A 103 -1.44 -5.84 -3.24
N PHE A 104 -2.77 -5.74 -3.21
CA PHE A 104 -3.46 -4.84 -2.27
C PHE A 104 -3.17 -5.23 -0.82
N SER A 105 -3.26 -6.52 -0.48
CA SER A 105 -2.99 -7.00 0.88
C SER A 105 -1.53 -6.78 1.29
N LEU A 106 -0.60 -6.91 0.35
CA LEU A 106 0.81 -6.59 0.60
C LEU A 106 1.01 -5.09 0.89
N CYS A 107 0.38 -4.19 0.11
CA CYS A 107 0.41 -2.75 0.39
C CYS A 107 -0.16 -2.43 1.77
N TYR A 108 -1.23 -3.13 2.18
CA TYR A 108 -1.87 -2.98 3.48
C TYR A 108 -0.94 -3.40 4.63
N GLU A 109 -0.25 -4.54 4.51
CA GLU A 109 0.75 -4.99 5.49
C GLU A 109 1.96 -4.03 5.56
N LEU A 110 2.38 -3.48 4.42
CA LEU A 110 3.45 -2.47 4.39
C LEU A 110 3.03 -1.16 5.08
N ALA A 111 1.75 -0.78 5.02
CA ALA A 111 1.24 0.37 5.76
C ALA A 111 1.39 0.16 7.28
N HIS A 112 1.02 -1.01 7.80
CA HIS A 112 1.24 -1.35 9.20
C HIS A 112 2.72 -1.33 9.58
N TYR A 113 3.59 -1.81 8.70
CA TYR A 113 5.03 -1.71 8.93
C TYR A 113 5.49 -0.25 9.03
N ILE A 114 5.05 0.61 8.12
CA ILE A 114 5.50 2.01 8.05
C ILE A 114 4.96 2.83 9.22
N TYR A 115 3.71 2.67 9.59
CA TYR A 115 3.05 3.50 10.59
C TYR A 115 3.09 2.91 12.01
N ASP A 116 3.03 1.58 12.15
CA ASP A 116 2.74 0.94 13.44
C ASP A 116 3.94 0.17 14.03
N SER A 117 5.04 -0.02 13.27
CA SER A 117 6.17 -0.85 13.73
C SER A 117 7.16 -0.13 14.65
N ASN A 118 6.91 1.10 15.08
CA ASN A 118 7.81 1.79 15.97
C ASN A 118 7.53 1.39 17.44
N PRO A 119 8.49 0.71 18.12
CA PRO A 119 8.34 0.35 19.55
C PRO A 119 8.29 1.55 20.50
N SER A 120 8.66 2.76 20.03
CA SER A 120 8.51 4.00 20.78
C SER A 120 7.11 4.63 20.65
N ASN A 121 6.30 4.17 19.73
CA ASN A 121 4.88 4.43 19.74
C ASN A 121 4.27 3.53 20.82
N GLU A 122 4.45 3.92 22.09
CA GLU A 122 3.46 3.53 23.09
C GLU A 122 2.13 3.91 22.48
N TYR A 123 1.35 2.88 22.12
CA TYR A 123 -0.03 3.08 21.66
C TYR A 123 -0.69 3.92 22.76
N SER A 124 -0.71 5.22 22.58
CA SER A 124 -1.52 6.04 23.46
C SER A 124 -2.92 5.51 23.25
N HIS A 125 -3.60 5.11 24.31
CA HIS A 125 -4.91 4.49 24.36
C HIS A 125 -6.02 5.32 23.67
N THR A 126 -5.65 6.28 22.82
CA THR A 126 -6.52 7.25 22.17
C THR A 126 -6.93 6.84 20.74
N TYR A 127 -6.24 5.89 20.09
CA TYR A 127 -6.64 5.46 18.75
C TYR A 127 -7.64 4.33 18.81
N ARG A 128 -8.76 4.53 18.14
CA ARG A 128 -9.69 3.43 17.87
C ARG A 128 -9.02 2.50 16.85
N ILE A 129 -9.13 1.19 17.05
CA ILE A 129 -8.63 0.17 16.09
C ILE A 129 -9.07 0.53 14.65
N ASN A 130 -10.30 1.02 14.49
CA ASN A 130 -10.85 1.45 13.20
C ASN A 130 -10.01 2.53 12.50
N ASP A 131 -9.36 3.41 13.24
CA ASP A 131 -8.58 4.51 12.65
C ASP A 131 -7.25 4.02 12.09
N ILE A 132 -6.60 3.07 12.76
CA ILE A 132 -5.36 2.41 12.30
C ILE A 132 -5.65 1.67 11.00
N GLU A 133 -6.74 0.90 10.97
CA GLU A 133 -7.17 0.14 9.80
C GLU A 133 -7.53 1.05 8.62
N LEU A 134 -8.25 2.15 8.86
CA LEU A 134 -8.60 3.12 7.82
C LEU A 134 -7.36 3.80 7.23
N ARG A 135 -6.37 4.13 8.06
CA ARG A 135 -5.08 4.66 7.61
C ARG A 135 -4.34 3.65 6.74
N ALA A 136 -4.26 2.39 7.19
CA ALA A 136 -3.60 1.33 6.44
C ALA A 136 -4.27 1.07 5.09
N ILE A 137 -5.61 1.03 5.05
CA ILE A 137 -6.39 0.92 3.82
C ILE A 137 -6.11 2.11 2.89
N ARG A 138 -6.12 3.35 3.41
CA ARG A 138 -5.88 4.54 2.60
C ARG A 138 -4.47 4.55 2.00
N PHE A 139 -3.47 4.20 2.80
CA PHE A 139 -2.09 4.09 2.31
C PHE A 139 -1.94 2.99 1.26
N ALA A 140 -2.56 1.83 1.47
CA ALA A 140 -2.56 0.74 0.50
C ALA A 140 -3.18 1.15 -0.84
N ASP A 141 -4.32 1.87 -0.80
CA ASP A 141 -4.95 2.45 -2.00
C ASP A 141 -3.99 3.41 -2.70
N ALA A 142 -3.32 4.29 -1.94
CA ALA A 142 -2.44 5.32 -2.45
C ALA A 142 -1.13 4.73 -3.00
N LEU A 143 -0.53 3.74 -2.33
CA LEU A 143 0.69 3.10 -2.81
C LEU A 143 0.44 2.29 -4.08
N LEU A 144 -0.66 1.54 -4.14
CA LEU A 144 -1.01 0.72 -5.31
C LEU A 144 -1.43 1.58 -6.50
N MET A 145 -2.09 2.71 -6.24
CA MET A 145 -2.61 3.66 -7.23
C MET A 145 -2.20 5.10 -6.86
N PRO A 146 -0.93 5.48 -7.09
CA PRO A 146 -0.42 6.81 -6.74
C PRO A 146 -1.29 7.93 -7.34
N ILE A 147 -1.52 9.00 -6.57
CA ILE A 147 -2.55 10.00 -6.87
C ILE A 147 -2.32 10.66 -8.24
N THR A 148 -1.08 10.99 -8.58
CA THR A 148 -0.73 11.60 -9.86
C THR A 148 -1.03 10.66 -11.02
N SER A 149 -0.49 9.44 -10.98
CA SER A 149 -0.73 8.42 -12.03
C SER A 149 -2.19 8.02 -12.14
N PHE A 150 -2.93 8.01 -11.01
CA PHE A 150 -4.34 7.65 -11.00
C PHE A 150 -5.20 8.72 -11.66
N LYS A 151 -4.97 10.02 -11.37
CA LYS A 151 -5.67 11.14 -12.03
C LYS A 151 -5.45 11.15 -13.53
N GLU A 152 -4.20 10.96 -13.97
CA GLU A 152 -3.86 10.87 -15.39
C GLU A 152 -4.60 9.72 -16.08
N ALA A 153 -4.54 8.51 -15.50
CA ALA A 153 -5.22 7.34 -16.05
C ALA A 153 -6.74 7.50 -16.10
N TYR A 154 -7.32 8.06 -15.04
CA TYR A 154 -8.75 8.34 -14.98
C TYR A 154 -9.17 9.32 -16.08
N THR A 155 -8.45 10.43 -16.24
CA THR A 155 -8.75 11.44 -17.27
C THR A 155 -8.63 10.85 -18.68
N GLU A 156 -7.56 10.09 -18.94
CA GLU A 156 -7.33 9.45 -20.23
C GLU A 156 -8.44 8.43 -20.58
N LEU A 157 -8.79 7.57 -19.63
CA LEU A 157 -9.76 6.51 -19.86
C LEU A 157 -11.20 7.04 -19.90
N SER A 158 -11.56 7.97 -19.02
CA SER A 158 -12.92 8.54 -18.97
C SER A 158 -13.28 9.37 -20.21
N SER A 159 -12.28 9.92 -20.93
CA SER A 159 -12.50 10.62 -22.20
C SER A 159 -13.06 9.69 -23.31
N ASN A 160 -12.82 8.38 -23.19
CA ASN A 160 -13.20 7.38 -24.20
C ASN A 160 -14.21 6.35 -23.69
N ILE A 161 -14.40 6.24 -22.38
CA ILE A 161 -15.24 5.22 -21.75
C ILE A 161 -16.32 5.91 -20.90
N ASN A 162 -17.54 5.99 -21.45
CA ASN A 162 -18.68 6.60 -20.75
C ASN A 162 -19.35 5.65 -19.73
N ASN A 163 -19.15 4.34 -19.86
CA ASN A 163 -19.71 3.36 -18.95
C ASN A 163 -18.82 3.21 -17.70
N GLN A 164 -19.40 3.45 -16.53
CA GLN A 164 -18.69 3.43 -15.27
C GLN A 164 -18.07 2.05 -14.93
N GLU A 165 -18.79 0.96 -15.22
CA GLU A 165 -18.29 -0.40 -14.95
C GLU A 165 -17.08 -0.73 -15.83
N LEU A 166 -17.15 -0.35 -17.11
CA LEU A 166 -16.03 -0.53 -18.05
C LEU A 166 -14.84 0.35 -17.66
N LEU A 167 -15.08 1.57 -17.17
CA LEU A 167 -14.02 2.45 -16.68
C LEU A 167 -13.31 1.86 -15.45
N ILE A 168 -14.08 1.35 -14.48
CA ILE A 168 -13.54 0.67 -13.31
C ILE A 168 -12.71 -0.54 -13.71
N HIS A 169 -13.22 -1.36 -14.65
CA HIS A 169 -12.50 -2.52 -15.15
C HIS A 169 -11.20 -2.13 -15.88
N ALA A 170 -11.22 -1.07 -16.69
CA ALA A 170 -10.03 -0.56 -17.37
C ALA A 170 -8.96 -0.05 -16.39
N LEU A 171 -9.39 0.70 -15.36
CA LEU A 171 -8.50 1.17 -14.28
C LEU A 171 -7.94 -0.01 -13.47
N SER A 172 -8.77 -1.01 -13.13
CA SER A 172 -8.36 -2.23 -12.45
C SER A 172 -7.22 -2.93 -13.20
N ASN A 173 -7.38 -3.11 -14.50
CA ASN A 173 -6.33 -3.69 -15.35
C ASN A 173 -5.08 -2.81 -15.46
N THR A 174 -5.25 -1.49 -15.46
CA THR A 174 -4.13 -0.54 -15.57
C THR A 174 -3.22 -0.63 -14.35
N PHE A 175 -3.79 -0.66 -13.16
CA PHE A 175 -3.04 -0.65 -11.89
C PHE A 175 -2.83 -2.04 -11.29
N ASN A 176 -3.42 -3.07 -11.84
CA ASN A 176 -3.44 -4.42 -11.27
C ASN A 176 -4.03 -4.40 -9.84
N ALA A 177 -5.19 -3.77 -9.68
CA ALA A 177 -5.87 -3.55 -8.41
C ALA A 177 -7.30 -4.12 -8.45
N PRO A 178 -7.83 -4.66 -7.34
CA PRO A 178 -9.22 -5.14 -7.31
C PRO A 178 -10.21 -4.02 -7.65
N GLN A 179 -11.28 -4.34 -8.38
CA GLN A 179 -12.27 -3.34 -8.82
C GLN A 179 -12.90 -2.56 -7.64
N VAL A 180 -13.14 -3.23 -6.51
CA VAL A 180 -13.67 -2.59 -5.29
C VAL A 180 -12.70 -1.54 -4.73
N VAL A 181 -11.40 -1.79 -4.83
CA VAL A 181 -10.33 -0.86 -4.43
C VAL A 181 -10.29 0.34 -5.38
N VAL A 182 -10.41 0.10 -6.68
CA VAL A 182 -10.52 1.16 -7.71
C VAL A 182 -11.74 2.05 -7.46
N GLN A 183 -12.91 1.47 -7.19
CA GLN A 183 -14.12 2.23 -6.86
C GLN A 183 -13.91 3.14 -5.65
N ARG A 184 -13.24 2.63 -4.60
CA ARG A 184 -12.89 3.43 -3.42
C ARG A 184 -11.92 4.54 -3.79
N ARG A 185 -10.91 4.26 -4.61
CA ARG A 185 -9.91 5.25 -5.04
C ARG A 185 -10.53 6.38 -5.88
N ILE A 186 -11.47 6.08 -6.75
CA ILE A 186 -12.23 7.10 -7.49
C ILE A 186 -12.92 8.05 -6.50
N LYS A 187 -13.60 7.52 -5.49
CA LYS A 187 -14.25 8.35 -4.46
C LYS A 187 -13.26 9.22 -3.69
N GLN A 188 -12.10 8.67 -3.39
CA GLN A 188 -11.06 9.36 -2.63
C GLN A 188 -10.37 10.49 -3.40
N VAL A 189 -10.18 10.34 -4.71
CA VAL A 189 -9.30 11.20 -5.50
C VAL A 189 -10.10 12.10 -6.46
N ILE A 190 -11.18 11.61 -7.03
CA ILE A 190 -11.93 12.33 -8.07
C ILE A 190 -13.11 13.06 -7.46
N ASN A 191 -13.95 12.40 -6.67
CA ASN A 191 -15.19 12.98 -6.16
C ASN A 191 -14.96 13.97 -5.00
N THR A 192 -13.75 14.00 -4.40
CA THR A 192 -13.44 14.98 -3.34
C THR A 192 -13.39 16.43 -3.86
N TYR A 193 -13.18 16.60 -5.17
CA TYR A 193 -13.08 17.92 -5.81
C TYR A 193 -14.43 18.50 -6.26
N GLU A 194 -15.51 17.72 -6.26
CA GLU A 194 -16.85 18.20 -6.65
C GLU A 194 -17.63 18.87 -5.49
N ASN A 195 -17.06 18.86 -4.27
CA ASN A 195 -17.70 19.38 -3.07
C ASN A 195 -17.03 20.63 -2.47
N HIS A 196 -16.27 21.39 -3.28
CA HIS A 196 -15.70 22.68 -2.88
C HIS A 196 -16.04 23.79 -3.85
#